data_b086e6cda585000edb87603839f99d8b
#
_entry.id   b086e6cda585000edb87603839f99d8b
#
_cell.length_a   1.000
_cell.length_b   1.000
_cell.length_c   1.000
_cell.angle_alpha   90.00
_cell.angle_beta   90.00
_cell.angle_gamma   90.00
#
_symmetry.space_group_name_H-M   'P 1'
#
loop_
_entity.id
_entity.type
_entity.pdbx_description
1 polymer ?
#
loop_
_entity_poly.entity_id
_entity_poly.type
_entity_poly.pdbx_seq_one_letter_code
_entity_poly.pdbx_strand_id
1 'polypeptide(L)'
;MARTATIVRETSESKVELSLNLDGTGKTDIDTSVPFYNHMMTALGKHSLIDLTIKATGDTDIDVHHTVEDIAIVFGEALKQALGNKRGIRRFADATVPLDEALAKAVVDISGRPYCVCTGEPEGFEYCMIGGHFTGSLVRHVMESIAMHAGICLHLQVISGRDPHHIAEAEFKALARALRFAIEPDPRVDGIPSTKGAL
;
A
#
# COMPACT_ATOMS: atom_id res chain seq x y z
N MET A 1 4.13 22.04 -6.86
CA MET A 1 3.01 21.91 -5.91
C MET A 1 3.35 20.79 -4.95
N ALA A 2 2.94 20.89 -3.68
CA ALA A 2 3.12 19.78 -2.73
C ALA A 2 2.28 18.59 -3.18
N ARG A 3 2.87 17.39 -3.18
CA ARG A 3 2.18 16.14 -3.54
C ARG A 3 1.52 15.53 -2.29
N THR A 4 0.44 16.18 -1.84
CA THR A 4 -0.29 15.82 -0.63
C THR A 4 -1.75 15.53 -0.93
N ALA A 5 -2.39 14.71 -0.11
CA ALA A 5 -3.83 14.47 -0.15
C ALA A 5 -4.37 14.26 1.27
N THR A 6 -5.63 14.64 1.48
CA THR A 6 -6.40 14.30 2.67
C THR A 6 -7.78 13.84 2.22
N ILE A 7 -8.19 12.66 2.67
CA ILE A 7 -9.47 12.05 2.33
C ILE A 7 -10.17 11.63 3.62
N VAL A 8 -11.46 11.89 3.68
CA VAL A 8 -12.36 11.39 4.72
C VAL A 8 -13.42 10.53 4.03
N ARG A 9 -13.58 9.30 4.48
CA ARG A 9 -14.60 8.36 4.04
C ARG A 9 -15.40 7.89 5.25
N GLU A 10 -16.71 7.95 5.15
CA GLU A 10 -17.62 7.49 6.20
C GLU A 10 -18.70 6.62 5.55
N THR A 11 -18.85 5.42 6.07
CA THR A 11 -19.88 4.43 5.67
C THR A 11 -20.73 4.08 6.91
N SER A 12 -21.63 3.13 6.77
CA SER A 12 -22.35 2.58 7.93
C SER A 12 -21.46 1.67 8.80
N GLU A 13 -20.30 1.23 8.28
CA GLU A 13 -19.45 0.20 8.87
C GLU A 13 -18.13 0.79 9.41
N SER A 14 -17.66 1.87 8.80
CA SER A 14 -16.39 2.48 9.19
C SER A 14 -16.37 4.00 8.98
N LYS A 15 -15.44 4.66 9.69
CA LYS A 15 -15.02 6.03 9.43
C LYS A 15 -13.51 6.09 9.34
N VAL A 16 -13.00 6.60 8.22
CA VAL A 16 -11.57 6.71 7.93
C VAL A 16 -11.22 8.16 7.61
N GLU A 17 -10.23 8.71 8.30
CA GLU A 17 -9.58 9.96 7.97
C GLU A 17 -8.10 9.66 7.68
N LEU A 18 -7.65 9.97 6.46
CA LEU A 18 -6.28 9.71 6.01
C LEU A 18 -5.70 10.94 5.35
N SER A 19 -4.47 11.28 5.74
CA SER A 19 -3.65 12.25 5.03
C SER A 19 -2.27 11.69 4.72
N LEU A 20 -1.74 12.05 3.55
CA LEU A 20 -0.39 11.67 3.13
C LEU A 20 0.36 12.80 2.43
N ASN A 21 1.70 12.71 2.50
CA ASN A 21 2.63 13.54 1.76
C ASN A 21 3.67 12.64 1.08
N LEU A 22 3.68 12.63 -0.25
CA LEU A 22 4.61 11.81 -1.06
C LEU A 22 6.05 12.29 -0.96
N ASP A 23 6.27 13.57 -0.63
CA ASP A 23 7.59 14.20 -0.47
C ASP A 23 7.99 14.27 1.02
N GLY A 24 7.53 13.30 1.80
CA GLY A 24 7.76 13.21 3.24
C GLY A 24 9.10 12.59 3.62
N THR A 25 9.19 12.22 4.89
CA THR A 25 10.36 11.57 5.51
C THR A 25 10.02 10.24 6.19
N GLY A 26 8.80 9.74 5.96
CA GLY A 26 8.26 8.51 6.56
C GLY A 26 7.80 8.69 8.00
N LYS A 27 7.29 9.87 8.36
CA LYS A 27 6.61 10.10 9.63
C LYS A 27 5.25 9.46 9.58
N THR A 28 4.90 8.72 10.61
CA THR A 28 3.62 8.01 10.68
C THR A 28 2.89 8.28 11.99
N ASP A 29 1.58 8.44 11.91
CA ASP A 29 0.65 8.52 13.04
C ASP A 29 -0.60 7.69 12.68
N ILE A 30 -0.58 6.41 13.06
CA ILE A 30 -1.52 5.39 12.61
C ILE A 30 -2.33 4.85 13.78
N ASP A 31 -3.65 4.95 13.67
CA ASP A 31 -4.61 4.32 14.58
C ASP A 31 -5.83 3.87 13.78
N THR A 32 -5.94 2.55 13.57
CA THR A 32 -6.98 1.94 12.74
C THR A 32 -7.94 1.06 13.54
N SER A 33 -7.81 1.00 14.87
CA SER A 33 -8.49 0.03 15.73
C SER A 33 -8.09 -1.45 15.46
N VAL A 34 -7.15 -1.69 14.51
CA VAL A 34 -6.62 -3.02 14.16
C VAL A 34 -5.09 -3.01 14.39
N PRO A 35 -4.60 -3.48 15.55
CA PRO A 35 -3.18 -3.29 15.94
C PRO A 35 -2.16 -3.83 14.94
N PHE A 36 -2.42 -4.99 14.35
CA PHE A 36 -1.52 -5.56 13.33
C PHE A 36 -1.48 -4.69 12.06
N TYR A 37 -2.64 -4.15 11.65
CA TYR A 37 -2.70 -3.27 10.49
C TYR A 37 -2.03 -1.92 10.76
N ASN A 38 -2.10 -1.40 12.01
CA ASN A 38 -1.31 -0.23 12.42
C ASN A 38 0.18 -0.46 12.17
N HIS A 39 0.69 -1.64 12.54
CA HIS A 39 2.09 -2.02 12.32
C HIS A 39 2.41 -2.09 10.81
N MET A 40 1.57 -2.71 10.00
CA MET A 40 1.78 -2.81 8.55
C MET A 40 1.77 -1.45 7.84
N MET A 41 0.79 -0.59 8.16
CA MET A 41 0.72 0.75 7.56
C MET A 41 1.84 1.67 8.06
N THR A 42 2.31 1.48 9.30
CA THR A 42 3.51 2.15 9.81
C THR A 42 4.76 1.73 9.03
N ALA A 43 4.93 0.42 8.78
CA ALA A 43 6.04 -0.09 7.96
C ALA A 43 5.96 0.47 6.52
N LEU A 44 4.75 0.51 5.93
CA LEU A 44 4.54 1.08 4.60
C LEU A 44 4.94 2.55 4.56
N GLY A 45 4.43 3.40 5.44
CA GLY A 45 4.79 4.83 5.49
C GLY A 45 6.29 5.03 5.71
N LYS A 46 6.87 4.31 6.69
CA LYS A 46 8.30 4.43 7.03
C LYS A 46 9.23 4.08 5.88
N HIS A 47 8.98 2.98 5.19
CA HIS A 47 9.87 2.47 4.14
C HIS A 47 9.63 3.12 2.77
N SER A 48 8.43 3.65 2.53
CA SER A 48 8.14 4.45 1.34
C SER A 48 8.61 5.91 1.44
N LEU A 49 8.95 6.38 2.65
CA LEU A 49 9.17 7.78 3.01
C LEU A 49 7.92 8.68 2.82
N ILE A 50 6.75 8.10 2.65
CA ILE A 50 5.50 8.84 2.67
C ILE A 50 5.19 9.21 4.13
N ASP A 51 5.00 10.51 4.41
CA ASP A 51 4.41 10.88 5.69
C ASP A 51 2.93 10.47 5.66
N LEU A 52 2.47 9.74 6.66
CA LEU A 52 1.17 9.08 6.65
C LEU A 52 0.47 9.20 8.01
N THR A 53 -0.70 9.83 8.00
CA THR A 53 -1.59 9.86 9.17
C THR A 53 -2.87 9.12 8.82
N ILE A 54 -3.28 8.17 9.67
CA ILE A 54 -4.53 7.41 9.53
C ILE A 54 -5.23 7.39 10.88
N LYS A 55 -6.49 7.83 10.92
CA LYS A 55 -7.39 7.66 12.06
C LYS A 55 -8.64 6.98 11.55
N ALA A 56 -8.90 5.77 12.04
CA ALA A 56 -10.06 5.00 11.62
C ALA A 56 -10.72 4.28 12.79
N THR A 57 -12.04 4.21 12.71
CA THR A 57 -12.89 3.41 13.59
C THR A 57 -13.87 2.64 12.73
N GLY A 58 -14.27 1.45 13.16
CA GLY A 58 -15.26 0.64 12.46
C GLY A 58 -15.82 -0.47 13.35
N ASP A 59 -16.64 -1.31 12.76
CA ASP A 59 -17.37 -2.40 13.38
C ASP A 59 -16.48 -3.65 13.64
N THR A 60 -15.30 -3.42 14.21
CA THR A 60 -14.26 -4.45 14.45
C THR A 60 -14.68 -5.55 15.43
N ASP A 61 -15.80 -5.40 16.12
CA ASP A 61 -16.45 -6.43 16.91
C ASP A 61 -17.23 -7.45 16.06
N ILE A 62 -17.59 -7.06 14.82
CA ILE A 62 -18.15 -7.97 13.82
C ILE A 62 -17.02 -8.65 13.07
N ASP A 63 -16.22 -7.85 12.33
CA ASP A 63 -15.02 -8.28 11.61
C ASP A 63 -14.12 -7.06 11.37
N VAL A 64 -12.81 -7.26 11.29
CA VAL A 64 -11.86 -6.21 10.94
C VAL A 64 -11.84 -5.91 9.43
N HIS A 65 -12.48 -6.73 8.61
CA HIS A 65 -12.45 -6.69 7.15
C HIS A 65 -12.86 -5.32 6.60
N HIS A 66 -14.04 -4.83 6.97
CA HIS A 66 -14.59 -3.56 6.48
C HIS A 66 -13.67 -2.37 6.77
N THR A 67 -13.14 -2.31 8.01
CA THR A 67 -12.21 -1.25 8.41
C THR A 67 -10.90 -1.32 7.62
N VAL A 68 -10.33 -2.52 7.45
CA VAL A 68 -9.07 -2.73 6.71
C VAL A 68 -9.25 -2.39 5.24
N GLU A 69 -10.35 -2.82 4.61
CA GLU A 69 -10.68 -2.54 3.22
C GLU A 69 -10.85 -1.04 2.98
N ASP A 70 -11.68 -0.36 3.78
CA ASP A 70 -11.95 1.07 3.62
C ASP A 70 -10.68 1.92 3.79
N ILE A 71 -9.76 1.55 4.68
CA ILE A 71 -8.46 2.20 4.80
C ILE A 71 -7.61 1.99 3.54
N ALA A 72 -7.58 0.78 2.99
CA ALA A 72 -6.84 0.46 1.76
C ALA A 72 -7.39 1.23 0.55
N ILE A 73 -8.72 1.34 0.43
CA ILE A 73 -9.41 2.17 -0.57
C ILE A 73 -8.98 3.62 -0.46
N VAL A 74 -9.10 4.20 0.75
CA VAL A 74 -8.77 5.61 1.02
C VAL A 74 -7.29 5.89 0.78
N PHE A 75 -6.40 4.97 1.15
CA PHE A 75 -4.97 5.10 0.85
C PHE A 75 -4.72 5.12 -0.67
N GLY A 76 -5.35 4.23 -1.41
CA GLY A 76 -5.25 4.20 -2.88
C GLY A 76 -5.74 5.50 -3.52
N GLU A 77 -6.90 6.01 -3.10
CA GLU A 77 -7.47 7.27 -3.59
C GLU A 77 -6.57 8.47 -3.24
N ALA A 78 -6.04 8.53 -2.02
CA ALA A 78 -5.13 9.58 -1.58
C ALA A 78 -3.82 9.55 -2.38
N LEU A 79 -3.26 8.37 -2.63
CA LEU A 79 -2.08 8.20 -3.48
C LEU A 79 -2.33 8.71 -4.89
N LYS A 80 -3.46 8.34 -5.51
CA LYS A 80 -3.88 8.81 -6.83
C LYS A 80 -4.02 10.33 -6.87
N GLN A 81 -4.69 10.92 -5.87
CA GLN A 81 -4.88 12.36 -5.78
C GLN A 81 -3.55 13.10 -5.63
N ALA A 82 -2.65 12.64 -4.76
CA ALA A 82 -1.35 13.27 -4.52
C ALA A 82 -0.41 13.16 -5.73
N LEU A 83 -0.49 12.08 -6.52
CA LEU A 83 0.26 11.89 -7.76
C LEU A 83 -0.19 12.85 -8.87
N GLY A 84 -1.44 13.31 -8.83
CA GLY A 84 -1.99 14.26 -9.80
C GLY A 84 -1.82 13.77 -11.25
N ASN A 85 -1.18 14.61 -12.08
CA ASN A 85 -0.96 14.30 -13.50
C ASN A 85 0.25 13.39 -13.78
N LYS A 86 0.95 12.92 -12.76
CA LYS A 86 2.07 11.96 -12.85
C LYS A 86 3.26 12.44 -13.71
N ARG A 87 3.43 13.76 -13.87
CA ARG A 87 4.54 14.33 -14.64
C ARG A 87 5.87 14.19 -13.89
N GLY A 88 6.92 13.85 -14.63
CA GLY A 88 8.29 13.84 -14.11
C GLY A 88 8.61 12.76 -13.09
N ILE A 89 7.76 11.75 -12.91
CA ILE A 89 8.07 10.61 -12.01
C ILE A 89 8.79 9.50 -12.76
N ARG A 90 9.47 8.61 -12.03
CA ARG A 90 10.10 7.40 -12.60
C ARG A 90 9.08 6.42 -13.18
N ARG A 91 7.89 6.36 -12.61
CA ARG A 91 6.77 5.52 -13.01
C ARG A 91 6.92 4.03 -12.69
N PHE A 92 8.04 3.42 -13.07
CA PHE A 92 8.32 1.99 -12.86
C PHE A 92 9.35 1.81 -11.77
N ALA A 93 9.13 0.88 -10.87
CA ALA A 93 10.13 0.42 -9.93
C ALA A 93 9.81 -0.97 -9.40
N ASP A 94 10.85 -1.62 -8.88
CA ASP A 94 10.72 -2.84 -8.12
C ASP A 94 11.58 -2.80 -6.86
N ALA A 95 11.22 -3.67 -5.91
CA ALA A 95 12.02 -3.92 -4.73
C ALA A 95 11.84 -5.36 -4.26
N THR A 96 12.96 -5.97 -3.88
CA THR A 96 12.97 -7.27 -3.20
C THR A 96 13.46 -7.04 -1.78
N VAL A 97 12.65 -7.44 -0.80
CA VAL A 97 12.87 -7.12 0.62
C VAL A 97 12.78 -8.38 1.46
N PRO A 98 13.82 -8.68 2.27
CA PRO A 98 13.80 -9.77 3.23
C PRO A 98 13.25 -9.34 4.58
N LEU A 99 12.70 -10.29 5.32
CA LEU A 99 12.53 -10.26 6.77
C LEU A 99 12.81 -11.67 7.28
N ASP A 100 13.95 -11.84 7.93
CA ASP A 100 14.50 -13.14 8.35
C ASP A 100 14.44 -14.17 7.22
N GLU A 101 13.63 -15.22 7.30
CA GLU A 101 13.49 -16.28 6.28
C GLU A 101 12.50 -15.93 5.17
N ALA A 102 11.70 -14.85 5.36
CA ALA A 102 10.77 -14.39 4.34
C ALA A 102 11.46 -13.45 3.34
N LEU A 103 11.09 -13.58 2.08
CA LEU A 103 11.57 -12.75 0.99
C LEU A 103 10.40 -12.45 0.06
N ALA A 104 10.07 -11.18 -0.12
CA ALA A 104 9.03 -10.72 -1.03
C ALA A 104 9.56 -9.74 -2.07
N LYS A 105 8.97 -9.76 -3.26
CA LYS A 105 9.25 -8.83 -4.36
C LYS A 105 7.98 -8.10 -4.76
N ALA A 106 8.06 -6.78 -4.90
CA ALA A 106 7.01 -5.94 -5.49
C ALA A 106 7.52 -5.26 -6.76
N VAL A 107 6.68 -5.20 -7.79
CA VAL A 107 6.91 -4.44 -9.03
C VAL A 107 5.72 -3.52 -9.24
N VAL A 108 5.96 -2.23 -9.45
CA VAL A 108 4.93 -1.19 -9.57
C VAL A 108 5.06 -0.46 -10.90
N ASP A 109 3.93 -0.27 -11.60
CA ASP A 109 3.77 0.70 -12.69
C ASP A 109 2.66 1.70 -12.33
N ILE A 110 2.99 2.98 -12.23
CA ILE A 110 2.03 4.07 -12.02
C ILE A 110 1.29 4.35 -13.34
N SER A 111 0.60 3.34 -13.84
CA SER A 111 0.06 3.29 -15.20
C SER A 111 -1.26 4.02 -15.42
N GLY A 112 -1.98 4.38 -14.36
CA GLY A 112 -3.37 4.83 -14.44
C GLY A 112 -4.37 3.70 -14.73
N ARG A 113 -3.91 2.48 -14.93
CA ARG A 113 -4.73 1.27 -15.16
C ARG A 113 -4.53 0.30 -14.00
N PRO A 114 -5.59 0.08 -13.20
CA PRO A 114 -5.49 -0.79 -12.04
C PRO A 114 -5.31 -2.26 -12.47
N TYR A 115 -4.36 -2.93 -11.85
CA TYR A 115 -4.18 -4.37 -11.94
C TYR A 115 -3.37 -4.87 -10.74
N CYS A 116 -3.75 -6.00 -10.15
CA CYS A 116 -3.01 -6.60 -9.06
C CYS A 116 -2.79 -8.09 -9.32
N VAL A 117 -1.56 -8.54 -9.08
CA VAL A 117 -1.18 -9.96 -9.13
C VAL A 117 -0.39 -10.30 -7.88
N CYS A 118 -0.94 -11.15 -7.03
CA CYS A 118 -0.27 -11.72 -5.85
C CYS A 118 0.00 -13.20 -6.07
N THR A 119 1.25 -13.63 -5.85
CA THR A 119 1.70 -15.00 -6.09
C THR A 119 2.72 -15.46 -5.07
N GLY A 120 2.87 -16.78 -4.92
CA GLY A 120 3.95 -17.41 -4.14
C GLY A 120 3.67 -17.49 -2.64
N GLU A 121 2.53 -17.03 -2.16
CA GLU A 121 2.09 -17.27 -0.79
C GLU A 121 2.01 -18.78 -0.53
N PRO A 122 2.46 -19.28 0.64
CA PRO A 122 2.33 -20.69 1.00
C PRO A 122 0.86 -21.15 1.00
N GLU A 123 0.64 -22.42 0.72
CA GLU A 123 -0.69 -23.02 0.81
C GLU A 123 -1.28 -22.82 2.22
N GLY A 124 -2.51 -22.34 2.28
CA GLY A 124 -3.22 -22.06 3.54
C GLY A 124 -2.87 -20.73 4.20
N PHE A 125 -1.98 -19.92 3.60
CA PHE A 125 -1.63 -18.60 4.13
C PHE A 125 -2.86 -17.72 4.35
N GLU A 126 -3.82 -17.77 3.44
CA GLU A 126 -5.07 -17.02 3.51
C GLU A 126 -5.90 -17.29 4.76
N TYR A 127 -5.77 -18.48 5.36
CA TYR A 127 -6.47 -18.87 6.59
C TYR A 127 -5.67 -18.62 7.87
N CYS A 128 -4.39 -18.21 7.75
CA CYS A 128 -3.56 -17.94 8.91
C CYS A 128 -4.04 -16.69 9.64
N MET A 129 -4.24 -16.80 10.96
CA MET A 129 -4.35 -15.64 11.84
C MET A 129 -2.95 -15.08 12.07
N ILE A 130 -2.66 -13.89 11.56
CA ILE A 130 -1.31 -13.30 11.62
C ILE A 130 -1.13 -12.48 12.89
N GLY A 131 -2.15 -11.66 13.22
CA GLY A 131 -2.10 -10.84 14.44
C GLY A 131 -3.47 -10.33 14.84
N GLY A 132 -3.90 -10.63 16.09
CA GLY A 132 -5.25 -10.30 16.54
C GLY A 132 -6.30 -10.96 15.65
N HIS A 133 -7.09 -10.18 14.95
CA HIS A 133 -8.12 -10.64 14.01
C HIS A 133 -7.71 -10.44 12.53
N PHE A 134 -6.44 -10.11 12.26
CA PHE A 134 -5.94 -9.91 10.91
C PHE A 134 -5.49 -11.23 10.30
N THR A 135 -6.11 -11.64 9.19
CA THR A 135 -5.83 -12.89 8.50
C THR A 135 -4.92 -12.70 7.28
N GLY A 136 -4.32 -13.78 6.78
CA GLY A 136 -3.52 -13.77 5.55
C GLY A 136 -4.31 -13.31 4.32
N SER A 137 -5.61 -13.65 4.25
CA SER A 137 -6.49 -13.18 3.17
C SER A 137 -6.57 -11.66 3.07
N LEU A 138 -6.50 -10.95 4.21
CA LEU A 138 -6.50 -9.49 4.24
C LEU A 138 -5.24 -8.86 3.66
N VAL A 139 -4.11 -9.55 3.68
CA VAL A 139 -2.88 -9.05 3.04
C VAL A 139 -3.14 -8.84 1.54
N ARG A 140 -3.58 -9.89 0.85
CA ARG A 140 -3.91 -9.83 -0.58
C ARG A 140 -4.99 -8.80 -0.85
N HIS A 141 -6.07 -8.79 -0.07
CA HIS A 141 -7.19 -7.88 -0.23
C HIS A 141 -6.76 -6.40 -0.12
N VAL A 142 -5.87 -6.08 0.82
CA VAL A 142 -5.27 -4.73 0.95
C VAL A 142 -4.49 -4.35 -0.31
N MET A 143 -3.65 -5.27 -0.84
CA MET A 143 -2.85 -5.00 -2.03
C MET A 143 -3.73 -4.77 -3.28
N GLU A 144 -4.77 -5.57 -3.44
CA GLU A 144 -5.76 -5.42 -4.51
C GLU A 144 -6.51 -4.09 -4.40
N SER A 145 -7.02 -3.75 -3.20
CA SER A 145 -7.74 -2.50 -2.96
C SER A 145 -6.87 -1.27 -3.21
N ILE A 146 -5.62 -1.28 -2.72
CA ILE A 146 -4.66 -0.21 -3.01
C ILE A 146 -4.43 -0.07 -4.51
N ALA A 147 -4.13 -1.17 -5.22
CA ALA A 147 -3.85 -1.14 -6.66
C ALA A 147 -5.04 -0.60 -7.46
N MET A 148 -6.25 -1.05 -7.14
CA MET A 148 -7.49 -0.63 -7.80
C MET A 148 -7.75 0.86 -7.64
N HIS A 149 -7.68 1.37 -6.41
CA HIS A 149 -8.05 2.76 -6.09
C HIS A 149 -6.93 3.77 -6.41
N ALA A 150 -5.66 3.35 -6.32
CA ALA A 150 -4.53 4.16 -6.78
C ALA A 150 -4.42 4.20 -8.32
N GLY A 151 -5.05 3.28 -9.03
CA GLY A 151 -4.90 3.13 -10.48
C GLY A 151 -3.49 2.72 -10.89
N ILE A 152 -2.91 1.79 -10.15
CA ILE A 152 -1.56 1.26 -10.42
C ILE A 152 -1.61 -0.21 -10.84
N CYS A 153 -0.60 -0.65 -11.57
CA CYS A 153 -0.34 -2.06 -11.77
C CYS A 153 0.68 -2.51 -10.70
N LEU A 154 0.29 -3.49 -9.88
CA LEU A 154 1.10 -4.07 -8.83
C LEU A 154 1.28 -5.57 -9.09
N HIS A 155 2.52 -6.04 -9.13
CA HIS A 155 2.84 -7.45 -9.02
C HIS A 155 3.57 -7.66 -7.69
N LEU A 156 3.05 -8.55 -6.86
CA LEU A 156 3.60 -8.93 -5.57
C LEU A 156 3.87 -10.43 -5.56
N GLN A 157 5.08 -10.80 -5.17
CA GLN A 157 5.51 -12.19 -5.14
C GLN A 157 6.20 -12.52 -3.83
N VAL A 158 5.70 -13.50 -3.11
CA VAL A 158 6.43 -14.17 -2.04
C VAL A 158 7.40 -15.16 -2.69
N ILE A 159 8.70 -14.96 -2.48
CA ILE A 159 9.77 -15.82 -3.05
C ILE A 159 10.07 -16.96 -2.08
N SER A 160 10.07 -16.65 -0.78
CA SER A 160 10.23 -17.62 0.31
C SER A 160 9.61 -17.07 1.58
N GLY A 161 9.30 -17.94 2.52
CA GLY A 161 8.81 -17.59 3.84
C GLY A 161 8.02 -18.75 4.45
N ARG A 162 7.94 -18.77 5.77
CA ARG A 162 7.14 -19.76 6.52
C ARG A 162 6.34 -19.12 7.66
N ASP A 163 6.88 -18.06 8.30
CA ASP A 163 6.14 -17.32 9.32
C ASP A 163 5.19 -16.33 8.64
N PRO A 164 3.86 -16.43 8.88
CA PRO A 164 2.88 -15.55 8.23
C PRO A 164 3.09 -14.06 8.54
N HIS A 165 3.59 -13.70 9.73
CA HIS A 165 3.91 -12.31 10.07
C HIS A 165 5.08 -11.82 9.22
N HIS A 166 6.17 -12.61 9.12
CA HIS A 166 7.34 -12.24 8.33
C HIS A 166 7.00 -12.09 6.85
N ILE A 167 6.15 -12.99 6.31
CA ILE A 167 5.67 -12.90 4.94
C ILE A 167 4.92 -11.60 4.72
N ALA A 168 3.87 -11.34 5.51
CA ALA A 168 3.06 -10.13 5.38
C ALA A 168 3.90 -8.85 5.50
N GLU A 169 4.78 -8.77 6.48
CA GLU A 169 5.63 -7.58 6.67
C GLU A 169 6.64 -7.41 5.54
N ALA A 170 7.21 -8.48 5.00
CA ALA A 170 8.09 -8.43 3.83
C ALA A 170 7.34 -7.91 2.59
N GLU A 171 6.09 -8.31 2.39
CA GLU A 171 5.24 -7.83 1.30
C GLU A 171 4.93 -6.33 1.42
N PHE A 172 4.52 -5.85 2.60
CA PHE A 172 4.28 -4.42 2.85
C PHE A 172 5.54 -3.58 2.66
N LYS A 173 6.71 -4.07 3.12
CA LYS A 173 8.00 -3.40 2.92
C LYS A 173 8.42 -3.40 1.45
N ALA A 174 8.20 -4.50 0.71
CA ALA A 174 8.50 -4.57 -0.71
C ALA A 174 7.65 -3.57 -1.50
N LEU A 175 6.32 -3.52 -1.24
CA LEU A 175 5.44 -2.50 -1.82
C LEU A 175 5.90 -1.09 -1.47
N ALA A 176 6.20 -0.81 -0.20
CA ALA A 176 6.66 0.50 0.26
C ALA A 176 7.91 0.96 -0.50
N ARG A 177 8.91 0.10 -0.64
CA ARG A 177 10.15 0.40 -1.35
C ARG A 177 9.95 0.58 -2.85
N ALA A 178 9.12 -0.25 -3.47
CA ALA A 178 8.78 -0.11 -4.89
C ALA A 178 8.01 1.21 -5.15
N LEU A 179 7.02 1.53 -4.32
CA LEU A 179 6.29 2.81 -4.40
C LEU A 179 7.23 4.00 -4.26
N ARG A 180 8.11 3.98 -3.25
CA ARG A 180 9.10 5.06 -3.03
C ARG A 180 9.84 5.41 -4.32
N PHE A 181 10.37 4.41 -5.01
CA PHE A 181 11.13 4.65 -6.23
C PHE A 181 10.24 5.01 -7.42
N ALA A 182 9.07 4.37 -7.57
CA ALA A 182 8.17 4.64 -8.69
C ALA A 182 7.62 6.08 -8.70
N ILE A 183 7.32 6.63 -7.50
CA ILE A 183 6.78 7.99 -7.35
C ILE A 183 7.86 9.09 -7.31
N GLU A 184 9.15 8.69 -7.22
CA GLU A 184 10.27 9.64 -7.12
C GLU A 184 10.40 10.46 -8.40
N PRO A 185 10.58 11.79 -8.31
CA PRO A 185 10.87 12.60 -9.47
C PRO A 185 12.19 12.18 -10.14
N ASP A 186 12.19 12.04 -11.48
CA ASP A 186 13.40 11.86 -12.27
C ASP A 186 13.67 13.17 -13.06
N PRO A 187 14.74 13.89 -12.78
CA PRO A 187 15.03 15.16 -13.44
C PRO A 187 15.28 15.05 -14.95
N ARG A 188 15.46 13.84 -15.46
CA ARG A 188 15.62 13.57 -16.90
C ARG A 188 14.28 13.29 -17.60
N VAL A 189 13.17 13.17 -16.85
CA VAL A 189 11.83 12.94 -17.40
C VAL A 189 11.09 14.27 -17.51
N ASP A 190 10.99 14.78 -18.74
CA ASP A 190 10.14 15.94 -19.01
C ASP A 190 8.74 15.48 -19.47
N GLY A 191 7.73 15.86 -18.71
CA GLY A 191 6.35 15.53 -19.02
C GLY A 191 5.85 14.24 -18.41
N ILE A 192 4.81 13.66 -19.03
CA ILE A 192 4.21 12.39 -18.60
C ILE A 192 5.07 11.23 -19.13
N PRO A 193 5.55 10.31 -18.28
CA PRO A 193 6.42 9.21 -18.69
C PRO A 193 5.66 8.12 -19.45
N SER A 194 5.11 8.46 -20.61
CA SER A 194 4.29 7.56 -21.43
C SER A 194 4.46 7.89 -22.92
N THR A 195 4.67 6.88 -23.73
CA THR A 195 4.68 7.03 -25.21
C THR A 195 3.32 7.46 -25.77
N LYS A 196 2.24 7.30 -24.98
CA LYS A 196 0.88 7.75 -25.34
C LYS A 196 0.60 9.19 -24.93
N GLY A 197 1.52 9.85 -24.16
CA GLY A 197 1.32 11.20 -23.64
C GLY A 197 0.27 11.30 -22.51
N ALA A 198 -0.24 10.17 -22.00
CA ALA A 198 -1.24 10.07 -20.92
C ALA A 198 -1.01 8.82 -20.07
N LEU A 199 -1.43 8.89 -18.78
CA LEU A 199 -1.45 7.81 -17.79
C LEU A 199 -2.76 7.86 -17.00
#